data_30cc913cc9a3d357a20172f5aeaf2753
#
_entry.id   30cc913cc9a3d357a20172f5aeaf2753
#
_cell.length_a   1.000
_cell.length_b   1.000
_cell.length_c   1.000
_cell.angle_alpha   90.00
_cell.angle_beta   90.00
_cell.angle_gamma   90.00
#
_symmetry.space_group_name_H-M   'P 1'
#
loop_
_entity.id
_entity.type
_entity.pdbx_description
1 polymer ?
#
loop_
_entity_poly.entity_id
_entity_poly.type
_entity_poly.pdbx_seq_one_letter_code
_entity_poly.pdbx_strand_id
1 'polypeptide(L)'
;AVQTLITAAGGDENAYIRAPYGNANKTVRSVVRAPLIYWSVDPEDWKYRNAETVRSNIEAGVFDGAIILVHDIYKTSVDGALAAIDDLLAEGYEFVTVQDLLRRRGVTPEAATVYYSAKNNGINLPADAVGEQAFDESRIETHWGYAAMKTCLDYGWMTLTDTGEWKPNAFVTRAEFAADLARFAGIHTLYPLEGAARFSDVDLTAADAPYLAWAADSGIVAGYDDGTFRPEKTLTREQMAVMLARYYARSGVTTQGSLDFADAAKISGWAVDGVSVCVGLGLVQGDPRGRFLPQSRLTRAQIASILVRMAG
;
A
#
# COMPACT_ATOMS: atom_id res chain seq x y z
N ALA A 1 8.64 7.49 35.94
CA ALA A 1 7.61 7.13 36.94
C ALA A 1 6.83 5.88 36.49
N VAL A 2 6.07 5.90 35.38
CA VAL A 2 5.26 4.73 34.95
C VAL A 2 6.16 3.52 34.63
N GLN A 3 7.19 3.71 33.84
CA GLN A 3 8.14 2.64 33.49
C GLN A 3 8.79 2.01 34.72
N THR A 4 9.17 2.83 35.70
CA THR A 4 9.73 2.35 36.96
C THR A 4 8.75 1.50 37.75
N LEU A 5 7.46 1.83 37.73
CA LEU A 5 6.42 1.04 38.38
C LEU A 5 6.18 -0.29 37.65
N ILE A 6 6.20 -0.28 36.31
CA ILE A 6 6.10 -1.49 35.49
C ILE A 6 7.24 -2.46 35.82
N THR A 7 8.48 -1.96 35.82
CA THR A 7 9.66 -2.79 36.15
C THR A 7 9.61 -3.28 37.60
N ALA A 8 9.21 -2.45 38.56
CA ALA A 8 9.05 -2.85 39.95
C ALA A 8 7.97 -3.90 40.16
N ALA A 9 6.96 -3.96 39.27
CA ALA A 9 5.92 -4.99 39.23
C ALA A 9 6.32 -6.25 38.44
N GLY A 10 7.58 -6.36 38.00
CA GLY A 10 8.07 -7.50 37.22
C GLY A 10 7.81 -7.42 35.72
N GLY A 11 7.36 -6.27 35.22
CA GLY A 11 7.16 -6.03 33.79
C GLY A 11 8.47 -5.66 33.07
N ASP A 12 8.42 -5.71 31.73
CA ASP A 12 9.55 -5.37 30.87
C ASP A 12 9.91 -3.88 30.99
N GLU A 13 11.18 -3.58 31.21
CA GLU A 13 11.70 -2.20 31.24
C GLU A 13 11.58 -1.50 29.87
N ASN A 14 11.46 -2.27 28.80
CA ASN A 14 11.27 -1.81 27.42
C ASN A 14 9.80 -1.87 26.97
N ALA A 15 8.84 -1.96 27.92
CA ALA A 15 7.43 -2.05 27.59
C ALA A 15 6.99 -0.90 26.67
N TYR A 16 6.25 -1.25 25.63
CA TYR A 16 5.66 -0.27 24.72
C TYR A 16 4.53 0.50 25.38
N ILE A 17 4.28 1.70 24.93
CA ILE A 17 3.25 2.59 25.46
C ILE A 17 2.18 2.83 24.40
N ARG A 18 0.92 2.72 24.81
CA ARG A 18 -0.20 3.27 24.05
C ARG A 18 -0.75 4.48 24.79
N ALA A 19 -0.64 5.66 24.16
CA ALA A 19 -1.16 6.88 24.76
C ALA A 19 -2.69 6.82 24.85
N PRO A 20 -3.29 7.20 25.98
CA PRO A 20 -4.75 7.29 26.11
C PRO A 20 -5.34 8.12 24.96
N TYR A 21 -6.46 7.67 24.41
CA TYR A 21 -7.17 8.31 23.29
C TYR A 21 -6.33 8.52 22.03
N GLY A 22 -5.22 7.80 21.86
CA GLY A 22 -4.31 8.01 20.73
C GLY A 22 -3.64 9.40 20.73
N ASN A 23 -3.50 10.06 21.88
CA ASN A 23 -2.98 11.43 21.93
C ASN A 23 -1.48 11.45 22.23
N ALA A 24 -0.64 11.29 21.20
CA ALA A 24 0.83 11.46 21.28
C ALA A 24 1.26 12.80 20.65
N ASN A 25 0.79 13.89 21.21
CA ASN A 25 1.22 15.23 20.81
C ASN A 25 2.72 15.48 21.10
N LYS A 26 3.24 16.64 20.67
CA LYS A 26 4.66 17.00 20.84
C LYS A 26 5.12 16.91 22.29
N THR A 27 4.28 17.31 23.25
CA THR A 27 4.60 17.26 24.68
C THR A 27 4.74 15.83 25.17
N VAL A 28 3.81 14.93 24.81
CA VAL A 28 3.89 13.51 25.15
C VAL A 28 5.17 12.91 24.59
N ARG A 29 5.48 13.14 23.31
CA ARG A 29 6.68 12.60 22.66
C ARG A 29 7.98 13.13 23.27
N SER A 30 7.98 14.37 23.79
CA SER A 30 9.19 14.93 24.40
C SER A 30 9.58 14.29 25.74
N VAL A 31 8.63 13.62 26.40
CA VAL A 31 8.85 13.01 27.74
C VAL A 31 8.85 11.48 27.73
N VAL A 32 8.27 10.86 26.72
CA VAL A 32 8.19 9.39 26.60
C VAL A 32 9.56 8.83 26.21
N ARG A 33 9.98 7.76 26.87
CA ARG A 33 11.26 7.08 26.63
C ARG A 33 11.06 5.65 26.09
N ALA A 34 9.88 5.33 25.61
CA ALA A 34 9.53 4.05 25.04
C ALA A 34 8.85 4.23 23.67
N PRO A 35 8.81 3.19 22.81
CA PRO A 35 8.03 3.19 21.59
C PRO A 35 6.54 3.42 21.88
N LEU A 36 5.88 4.17 21.02
CA LEU A 36 4.45 4.46 21.10
C LEU A 36 3.72 3.58 20.09
N ILE A 37 2.83 2.72 20.56
CA ILE A 37 2.08 1.81 19.70
C ILE A 37 0.66 2.34 19.52
N TYR A 38 0.31 2.54 18.27
CA TYR A 38 -1.02 2.90 17.83
C TYR A 38 -1.65 1.72 17.09
N TRP A 39 -2.56 1.99 16.17
CA TRP A 39 -3.27 0.99 15.39
C TRP A 39 -3.46 1.44 13.95
N SER A 40 -3.58 0.50 13.07
CA SER A 40 -3.93 0.69 11.66
C SER A 40 -5.36 0.23 11.36
N VAL A 41 -5.95 -0.57 12.25
CA VAL A 41 -7.32 -1.05 12.15
C VAL A 41 -8.06 -0.63 13.40
N ASP A 42 -9.08 0.21 13.24
CA ASP A 42 -10.01 0.62 14.30
C ASP A 42 -11.42 0.14 13.91
N PRO A 43 -11.92 -0.91 14.52
CA PRO A 43 -13.26 -1.41 14.23
C PRO A 43 -14.38 -0.55 14.83
N GLU A 44 -14.04 0.56 15.51
CA GLU A 44 -14.96 1.44 16.22
C GLU A 44 -15.92 0.67 17.18
N ASP A 45 -15.40 -0.36 17.84
CA ASP A 45 -16.12 -1.26 18.72
C ASP A 45 -16.81 -0.56 19.90
N TRP A 46 -16.18 0.52 20.37
CA TRP A 46 -16.72 1.41 21.41
C TRP A 46 -17.99 2.15 20.96
N LYS A 47 -18.15 2.36 19.66
CA LYS A 47 -19.24 3.11 19.03
C LYS A 47 -20.41 2.18 18.64
N TYR A 48 -20.11 1.13 17.89
CA TYR A 48 -21.15 0.24 17.34
C TYR A 48 -21.70 -0.75 18.35
N ARG A 49 -20.89 -1.25 19.27
CA ARG A 49 -21.26 -2.22 20.32
C ARG A 49 -22.07 -3.42 19.78
N ASN A 50 -21.71 -3.88 18.61
CA ASN A 50 -22.31 -5.01 17.92
C ASN A 50 -21.21 -5.94 17.43
N ALA A 51 -21.26 -7.22 17.84
CA ALA A 51 -20.18 -8.18 17.58
C ALA A 51 -19.96 -8.43 16.08
N GLU A 52 -21.02 -8.54 15.28
CA GLU A 52 -20.90 -8.77 13.85
C GLU A 52 -20.31 -7.55 13.13
N THR A 53 -20.71 -6.33 13.53
CA THR A 53 -20.10 -5.11 12.97
C THR A 53 -18.63 -5.00 13.33
N VAL A 54 -18.24 -5.33 14.57
CA VAL A 54 -16.84 -5.33 15.01
C VAL A 54 -16.04 -6.35 14.19
N ARG A 55 -16.54 -7.59 14.04
CA ARG A 55 -15.96 -8.63 13.21
C ARG A 55 -15.74 -8.13 11.78
N SER A 56 -16.80 -7.70 11.10
CA SER A 56 -16.75 -7.24 9.71
C SER A 56 -15.78 -6.06 9.52
N ASN A 57 -15.74 -5.12 10.48
CA ASN A 57 -14.82 -3.97 10.39
C ASN A 57 -13.35 -4.39 10.58
N ILE A 58 -13.07 -5.40 11.41
CA ILE A 58 -11.72 -5.97 11.54
C ILE A 58 -11.34 -6.64 10.22
N GLU A 59 -12.16 -7.54 9.69
CA GLU A 59 -11.91 -8.27 8.44
C GLU A 59 -11.70 -7.32 7.25
N ALA A 60 -12.54 -6.29 7.13
CA ALA A 60 -12.43 -5.31 6.06
C ALA A 60 -11.18 -4.43 6.15
N GLY A 61 -10.64 -4.23 7.35
CA GLY A 61 -9.49 -3.35 7.59
C GLY A 61 -8.16 -4.06 7.72
N VAL A 62 -8.16 -5.39 7.95
CA VAL A 62 -6.94 -6.13 8.24
C VAL A 62 -6.04 -6.28 7.01
N PHE A 63 -4.75 -6.29 7.25
CA PHE A 63 -3.70 -6.59 6.28
C PHE A 63 -2.50 -7.17 7.02
N ASP A 64 -1.60 -7.83 6.32
CA ASP A 64 -0.39 -8.38 6.91
C ASP A 64 0.49 -7.27 7.53
N GLY A 65 0.72 -7.38 8.82
CA GLY A 65 1.41 -6.38 9.64
C GLY A 65 0.50 -5.33 10.28
N ALA A 66 -0.82 -5.50 10.22
CA ALA A 66 -1.78 -4.63 10.89
C ALA A 66 -1.66 -4.73 12.43
N ILE A 67 -1.91 -3.62 13.09
CA ILE A 67 -2.14 -3.55 14.54
C ILE A 67 -3.59 -3.16 14.74
N ILE A 68 -4.37 -4.03 15.40
CA ILE A 68 -5.81 -3.87 15.60
C ILE A 68 -6.06 -3.29 16.99
N LEU A 69 -6.94 -2.29 17.08
CA LEU A 69 -7.43 -1.75 18.35
C LEU A 69 -8.75 -2.41 18.70
N VAL A 70 -8.90 -2.92 19.91
CA VAL A 70 -10.17 -3.40 20.47
C VAL A 70 -10.21 -3.04 21.96
N HIS A 71 -11.39 -2.77 22.49
CA HIS A 71 -11.61 -2.49 23.91
C HIS A 71 -12.30 -3.68 24.58
N ASP A 72 -11.72 -4.20 25.64
CA ASP A 72 -12.21 -5.38 26.37
C ASP A 72 -13.34 -5.07 27.37
N ILE A 73 -13.72 -3.79 27.49
CA ILE A 73 -14.78 -3.34 28.39
C ILE A 73 -16.20 -3.67 27.91
N TYR A 74 -16.38 -4.06 26.66
CA TYR A 74 -17.66 -4.46 26.11
C TYR A 74 -17.63 -5.91 25.63
N LYS A 75 -18.60 -6.70 26.08
CA LYS A 75 -18.71 -8.11 25.65
C LYS A 75 -18.80 -8.25 24.12
N THR A 76 -19.52 -7.34 23.47
CA THR A 76 -19.66 -7.33 22.02
C THR A 76 -18.35 -7.06 21.27
N SER A 77 -17.44 -6.26 21.85
CA SER A 77 -16.09 -6.05 21.31
C SER A 77 -15.28 -7.35 21.38
N VAL A 78 -15.33 -8.04 22.52
CA VAL A 78 -14.62 -9.30 22.72
C VAL A 78 -15.17 -10.39 21.80
N ASP A 79 -16.50 -10.56 21.75
CA ASP A 79 -17.14 -11.57 20.90
C ASP A 79 -16.82 -11.34 19.41
N GLY A 80 -16.88 -10.09 18.95
CA GLY A 80 -16.57 -9.73 17.56
C GLY A 80 -15.09 -9.92 17.22
N ALA A 81 -14.21 -9.57 18.14
CA ALA A 81 -12.76 -9.78 17.95
C ALA A 81 -12.39 -11.26 17.90
N LEU A 82 -12.97 -12.09 18.78
CA LEU A 82 -12.71 -13.53 18.76
C LEU A 82 -13.21 -14.17 17.47
N ALA A 83 -14.40 -13.80 16.98
CA ALA A 83 -14.93 -14.30 15.71
C ALA A 83 -14.01 -13.89 14.53
N ALA A 84 -13.57 -12.62 14.47
CA ALA A 84 -12.64 -12.17 13.46
C ALA A 84 -11.28 -12.90 13.53
N ILE A 85 -10.79 -13.21 14.73
CA ILE A 85 -9.55 -13.99 14.92
C ILE A 85 -9.73 -15.39 14.32
N ASP A 86 -10.84 -16.08 14.59
CA ASP A 86 -11.08 -17.43 14.07
C ASP A 86 -11.11 -17.43 12.54
N ASP A 87 -11.78 -16.45 11.91
CA ASP A 87 -11.85 -16.32 10.47
C ASP A 87 -10.48 -16.01 9.85
N LEU A 88 -9.76 -15.07 10.42
CA LEU A 88 -8.43 -14.67 9.91
C LEU A 88 -7.40 -15.80 10.10
N LEU A 89 -7.50 -16.61 11.17
CA LEU A 89 -6.68 -17.82 11.31
C LEU A 89 -6.99 -18.83 10.20
N ALA A 90 -8.28 -18.99 9.85
CA ALA A 90 -8.68 -19.86 8.74
C ALA A 90 -8.19 -19.34 7.37
N GLU A 91 -8.02 -18.03 7.22
CA GLU A 91 -7.42 -17.40 6.04
C GLU A 91 -5.88 -17.45 6.02
N GLY A 92 -5.25 -17.98 7.07
CA GLY A 92 -3.80 -18.14 7.16
C GLY A 92 -3.05 -16.98 7.81
N TYR A 93 -3.75 -16.06 8.45
CA TYR A 93 -3.09 -15.05 9.29
C TYR A 93 -2.53 -15.67 10.57
N GLU A 94 -1.44 -15.11 11.06
CA GLU A 94 -0.87 -15.43 12.38
C GLU A 94 -0.99 -14.23 13.29
N PHE A 95 -1.53 -14.44 14.49
CA PHE A 95 -1.60 -13.40 15.52
C PHE A 95 -0.36 -13.46 16.40
N VAL A 96 0.30 -12.35 16.53
CA VAL A 96 1.55 -12.23 17.30
C VAL A 96 1.50 -10.97 18.18
N THR A 97 2.39 -10.89 19.16
CA THR A 97 2.56 -9.65 19.91
C THR A 97 3.11 -8.54 19.01
N VAL A 98 2.83 -7.28 19.34
CA VAL A 98 3.41 -6.15 18.59
C VAL A 98 4.94 -6.18 18.58
N GLN A 99 5.55 -6.63 19.67
CA GLN A 99 7.00 -6.81 19.75
C GLN A 99 7.51 -7.85 18.77
N ASP A 100 6.86 -9.00 18.69
CA ASP A 100 7.19 -10.05 17.72
C ASP A 100 6.92 -9.60 16.29
N LEU A 101 5.83 -8.88 16.06
CA LEU A 101 5.51 -8.32 14.76
C LEU A 101 6.63 -7.40 14.26
N LEU A 102 7.03 -6.43 15.07
CA LEU A 102 8.11 -5.50 14.72
C LEU A 102 9.44 -6.24 14.53
N ARG A 103 9.77 -7.17 15.43
CA ARG A 103 10.99 -7.98 15.34
C ARG A 103 11.04 -8.82 14.05
N ARG A 104 9.94 -9.50 13.69
CA ARG A 104 9.82 -10.31 12.45
C ARG A 104 9.98 -9.45 11.20
N ARG A 105 9.64 -8.16 11.27
CA ARG A 105 9.81 -7.18 10.19
C ARG A 105 11.16 -6.47 10.19
N GLY A 106 12.09 -6.88 11.08
CA GLY A 106 13.42 -6.27 11.18
C GLY A 106 13.40 -4.84 11.72
N VAL A 107 12.32 -4.44 12.40
CA VAL A 107 12.19 -3.11 13.00
C VAL A 107 12.74 -3.13 14.40
N THR A 108 13.73 -2.28 14.69
CA THR A 108 14.17 -1.95 16.04
C THR A 108 13.36 -0.76 16.53
N PRO A 109 12.45 -0.94 17.51
CA PRO A 109 11.61 0.15 17.97
C PRO A 109 12.39 1.25 18.69
N GLU A 110 12.14 2.50 18.33
CA GLU A 110 12.79 3.67 18.90
C GLU A 110 11.88 4.40 19.88
N ALA A 111 12.46 4.96 20.95
CA ALA A 111 11.74 5.77 21.93
C ALA A 111 11.07 6.98 21.25
N ALA A 112 9.89 7.35 21.75
CA ALA A 112 9.09 8.49 21.26
C ALA A 112 8.62 8.39 19.81
N THR A 113 8.90 7.26 19.11
CA THR A 113 8.44 6.96 17.76
C THR A 113 7.08 6.26 17.81
N VAL A 114 6.15 6.64 16.92
CA VAL A 114 4.80 6.09 16.86
C VAL A 114 4.73 5.02 15.76
N TYR A 115 4.26 3.83 16.12
CA TYR A 115 4.07 2.70 15.22
C TYR A 115 2.58 2.41 15.06
N TYR A 116 2.04 2.53 13.85
CA TYR A 116 0.63 2.24 13.54
C TYR A 116 0.42 0.83 12.99
N SER A 117 1.46 0.28 12.37
CA SER A 117 1.50 -1.07 11.81
C SER A 117 2.96 -1.48 11.63
N ALA A 118 3.19 -2.74 11.33
CA ALA A 118 4.48 -3.21 10.82
C ALA A 118 4.44 -3.45 9.31
N LYS A 119 3.56 -2.81 8.61
CA LYS A 119 3.58 -2.69 7.15
C LYS A 119 4.77 -1.80 6.77
N ASN A 120 5.60 -2.24 5.84
CA ASN A 120 6.79 -1.48 5.42
C ASN A 120 7.78 -1.18 6.56
N ASN A 121 8.20 -2.22 7.30
CA ASN A 121 9.18 -2.12 8.39
C ASN A 121 8.74 -1.26 9.60
N GLY A 122 7.44 -1.12 9.84
CA GLY A 122 6.91 -0.51 11.07
C GLY A 122 7.14 0.99 11.24
N ILE A 123 7.93 1.60 10.41
CA ILE A 123 8.15 3.04 10.42
C ILE A 123 7.11 3.67 9.51
N ASN A 124 6.31 4.61 10.04
CA ASN A 124 5.61 5.58 9.22
C ASN A 124 6.66 6.56 8.66
N LEU A 125 7.51 6.06 7.78
CA LEU A 125 8.30 6.95 6.95
C LEU A 125 7.32 7.75 6.10
N PRO A 126 7.54 9.06 5.92
CA PRO A 126 6.89 9.80 4.86
C PRO A 126 6.97 8.96 3.58
N ALA A 127 5.92 8.96 2.77
CA ALA A 127 5.89 8.14 1.55
C ALA A 127 7.02 8.47 0.56
N ASP A 128 7.69 9.58 0.76
CA ASP A 128 8.87 10.09 0.06
C ASP A 128 10.20 9.59 0.65
N ALA A 129 10.20 8.97 1.85
CA ALA A 129 11.39 8.41 2.49
C ALA A 129 11.58 6.90 2.26
N VAL A 130 10.68 6.24 1.51
CA VAL A 130 10.88 4.88 1.04
C VAL A 130 11.83 4.95 -0.17
N GLY A 131 13.11 5.19 0.13
CA GLY A 131 14.19 4.97 -0.84
C GLY A 131 14.28 3.48 -1.18
N GLU A 132 14.93 3.17 -2.28
CA GLU A 132 15.29 1.81 -2.69
C GLU A 132 16.14 1.13 -1.60
N GLN A 133 15.54 0.73 -0.48
CA GLN A 133 16.24 -0.10 0.49
C GLN A 133 16.39 -1.48 -0.13
N ALA A 134 17.62 -1.91 -0.30
CA ALA A 134 17.95 -3.25 -0.74
C ALA A 134 17.25 -4.25 0.19
N PHE A 135 16.29 -4.98 -0.34
CA PHE A 135 15.61 -6.05 0.36
C PHE A 135 16.43 -7.34 0.22
N ASP A 136 16.55 -8.09 1.30
CA ASP A 136 17.17 -9.42 1.25
C ASP A 136 16.24 -10.38 0.50
N GLU A 137 16.51 -10.60 -0.78
CA GLU A 137 15.72 -11.44 -1.68
C GLU A 137 15.59 -12.89 -1.18
N SER A 138 16.53 -13.39 -0.38
CA SER A 138 16.43 -14.74 0.22
C SER A 138 15.25 -14.86 1.21
N ARG A 139 14.65 -13.74 1.60
CA ARG A 139 13.54 -13.66 2.53
C ARG A 139 12.29 -13.05 1.90
N ILE A 140 12.16 -13.11 0.58
CA ILE A 140 11.06 -12.47 -0.17
C ILE A 140 9.67 -12.84 0.39
N GLU A 141 9.50 -14.08 0.84
CA GLU A 141 8.25 -14.59 1.43
C GLU A 141 7.80 -13.82 2.68
N THR A 142 8.72 -13.12 3.35
CA THR A 142 8.43 -12.30 4.52
C THR A 142 8.00 -10.87 4.15
N HIS A 143 8.08 -10.51 2.86
CA HIS A 143 7.70 -9.19 2.42
C HIS A 143 6.17 -9.06 2.33
N TRP A 144 5.61 -7.98 2.85
CA TRP A 144 4.17 -7.73 2.87
C TRP A 144 3.50 -7.84 1.48
N GLY A 145 4.21 -7.51 0.42
CA GLY A 145 3.71 -7.57 -0.96
C GLY A 145 3.96 -8.91 -1.64
N TYR A 146 4.56 -9.90 -0.95
CA TYR A 146 4.93 -11.18 -1.56
C TYR A 146 3.75 -11.88 -2.22
N ALA A 147 2.65 -12.05 -1.50
CA ALA A 147 1.47 -12.74 -2.03
C ALA A 147 0.93 -12.08 -3.30
N ALA A 148 0.82 -10.75 -3.30
CA ALA A 148 0.38 -10.01 -4.48
C ALA A 148 1.37 -10.11 -5.64
N MET A 149 2.66 -9.96 -5.37
CA MET A 149 3.70 -10.10 -6.39
C MET A 149 3.74 -11.51 -6.95
N LYS A 150 3.65 -12.53 -6.09
CA LYS A 150 3.58 -13.92 -6.53
C LYS A 150 2.39 -14.15 -7.44
N THR A 151 1.21 -13.69 -7.06
CA THR A 151 0.02 -13.74 -7.91
C THR A 151 0.27 -13.09 -9.27
N CYS A 152 0.82 -11.88 -9.29
CA CYS A 152 1.12 -11.17 -10.54
C CYS A 152 2.13 -11.93 -11.42
N LEU A 153 3.13 -12.57 -10.82
CA LEU A 153 4.10 -13.40 -11.55
C LEU A 153 3.46 -14.69 -12.07
N ASP A 154 2.65 -15.38 -11.25
CA ASP A 154 1.95 -16.62 -11.62
C ASP A 154 0.99 -16.40 -12.80
N TYR A 155 0.33 -15.24 -12.87
CA TYR A 155 -0.55 -14.85 -13.96
C TYR A 155 0.18 -14.14 -15.13
N GLY A 156 1.47 -13.88 -14.99
CA GLY A 156 2.26 -13.18 -16.01
C GLY A 156 1.92 -11.69 -16.15
N TRP A 157 1.28 -11.07 -15.15
CA TRP A 157 0.98 -9.63 -15.15
C TRP A 157 2.22 -8.78 -14.86
N MET A 158 3.16 -9.34 -14.11
CA MET A 158 4.48 -8.76 -13.83
C MET A 158 5.57 -9.76 -14.19
N THR A 159 6.80 -9.28 -14.33
CA THR A 159 7.99 -10.12 -14.51
C THR A 159 8.98 -9.89 -13.39
N LEU A 160 9.85 -10.84 -13.12
CA LEU A 160 11.08 -10.58 -12.37
C LEU A 160 11.97 -9.60 -13.16
N THR A 161 12.96 -9.01 -12.49
CA THR A 161 13.98 -8.24 -13.19
C THR A 161 14.80 -9.13 -14.13
N ASP A 162 15.58 -8.53 -15.02
CA ASP A 162 16.48 -9.27 -15.92
C ASP A 162 17.48 -10.15 -15.18
N THR A 163 17.77 -9.81 -13.92
CA THR A 163 18.62 -10.60 -13.02
C THR A 163 17.85 -11.66 -12.21
N GLY A 164 16.54 -11.80 -12.43
CA GLY A 164 15.68 -12.78 -11.75
C GLY A 164 15.27 -12.37 -10.34
N GLU A 165 15.43 -11.11 -9.97
CA GLU A 165 15.10 -10.60 -8.63
C GLU A 165 13.66 -10.03 -8.57
N TRP A 166 13.05 -10.10 -7.40
CA TRP A 166 11.72 -9.56 -7.12
C TRP A 166 11.72 -8.03 -6.99
N LYS A 167 12.72 -7.49 -6.34
CA LYS A 167 12.89 -6.05 -6.00
C LYS A 167 11.60 -5.39 -5.50
N PRO A 168 10.99 -5.89 -4.44
CA PRO A 168 9.66 -5.46 -4.01
C PRO A 168 9.58 -3.96 -3.68
N ASN A 169 10.69 -3.38 -3.22
CA ASN A 169 10.80 -1.97 -2.85
C ASN A 169 11.33 -1.07 -3.97
N ALA A 170 11.74 -1.62 -5.11
CA ALA A 170 12.16 -0.80 -6.24
C ALA A 170 10.99 0.01 -6.79
N PHE A 171 11.26 1.26 -7.15
CA PHE A 171 10.26 2.12 -7.75
C PHE A 171 10.00 1.72 -9.20
N VAL A 172 8.73 1.64 -9.54
CA VAL A 172 8.27 1.31 -10.89
C VAL A 172 8.41 2.51 -11.79
N THR A 173 8.94 2.30 -12.99
CA THR A 173 8.98 3.31 -14.03
C THR A 173 7.63 3.42 -14.77
N ARG A 174 7.49 4.46 -15.58
CA ARG A 174 6.29 4.66 -16.40
C ARG A 174 6.15 3.57 -17.47
N ALA A 175 7.26 3.11 -18.05
CA ALA A 175 7.25 2.01 -19.02
C ALA A 175 6.91 0.67 -18.35
N GLU A 176 7.53 0.35 -17.23
CA GLU A 176 7.21 -0.87 -16.47
C GLU A 176 5.73 -0.96 -16.12
N PHE A 177 5.12 0.12 -15.61
CA PHE A 177 3.69 0.08 -15.28
C PHE A 177 2.80 -0.06 -16.52
N ALA A 178 3.13 0.59 -17.63
CA ALA A 178 2.40 0.42 -18.89
C ALA A 178 2.48 -1.03 -19.37
N ALA A 179 3.66 -1.66 -19.23
CA ALA A 179 3.86 -3.06 -19.59
C ALA A 179 3.10 -4.01 -18.67
N ASP A 180 3.12 -3.78 -17.34
CA ASP A 180 2.38 -4.59 -16.38
C ASP A 180 0.86 -4.50 -16.63
N LEU A 181 0.34 -3.31 -16.91
CA LEU A 181 -1.07 -3.11 -17.25
C LEU A 181 -1.46 -3.75 -18.59
N ALA A 182 -0.57 -3.73 -19.56
CA ALA A 182 -0.80 -4.39 -20.86
C ALA A 182 -0.82 -5.93 -20.68
N ARG A 183 0.10 -6.50 -19.91
CA ARG A 183 0.10 -7.92 -19.58
C ARG A 183 -1.16 -8.31 -18.80
N PHE A 184 -1.59 -7.50 -17.84
CA PHE A 184 -2.85 -7.68 -17.13
C PHE A 184 -4.05 -7.70 -18.10
N ALA A 185 -4.03 -6.87 -19.13
CA ALA A 185 -5.04 -6.84 -20.18
C ALA A 185 -4.92 -7.98 -21.22
N GLY A 186 -3.96 -8.91 -21.07
CA GLY A 186 -3.74 -10.03 -21.97
C GLY A 186 -3.04 -9.67 -23.29
N ILE A 187 -2.33 -8.55 -23.33
CA ILE A 187 -1.59 -8.11 -24.51
C ILE A 187 -0.27 -8.88 -24.61
N HIS A 188 0.08 -9.29 -25.82
CA HIS A 188 1.28 -10.05 -26.13
C HIS A 188 2.36 -9.20 -26.82
N THR A 189 3.59 -9.74 -26.84
CA THR A 189 4.79 -9.09 -27.41
C THR A 189 4.74 -8.84 -28.93
N LEU A 190 3.74 -9.33 -29.63
CA LEU A 190 3.55 -9.11 -31.08
C LEU A 190 2.64 -7.92 -31.41
N TYR A 191 2.33 -7.07 -30.44
CA TYR A 191 1.53 -5.87 -30.69
C TYR A 191 2.30 -4.91 -31.64
N PRO A 192 1.62 -4.28 -32.61
CA PRO A 192 2.26 -3.32 -33.55
C PRO A 192 2.87 -2.12 -32.82
N LEU A 193 3.98 -1.58 -33.34
CA LEU A 193 4.79 -0.57 -32.64
C LEU A 193 4.42 0.89 -32.96
N GLU A 194 3.47 1.13 -33.86
CA GLU A 194 3.09 2.47 -34.31
C GLU A 194 2.69 3.38 -33.17
N GLY A 195 2.01 2.82 -32.15
CA GLY A 195 1.63 3.58 -30.95
C GLY A 195 2.81 4.09 -30.16
N ALA A 196 3.89 3.31 -30.04
CA ALA A 196 5.11 3.70 -29.35
C ALA A 196 5.97 4.66 -30.19
N ALA A 197 5.96 4.50 -31.51
CA ALA A 197 6.76 5.31 -32.44
C ALA A 197 6.40 6.81 -32.45
N ARG A 198 5.27 7.18 -31.84
CA ARG A 198 4.88 8.58 -31.67
C ARG A 198 5.71 9.32 -30.63
N PHE A 199 6.45 8.61 -29.76
CA PHE A 199 7.28 9.20 -28.72
C PHE A 199 8.74 9.19 -29.13
N SER A 200 9.38 10.35 -29.06
CA SER A 200 10.75 10.55 -29.54
C SER A 200 11.82 9.88 -28.66
N ASP A 201 11.49 9.48 -27.45
CA ASP A 201 12.38 8.93 -26.43
C ASP A 201 12.10 7.46 -26.11
N VAL A 202 11.31 6.76 -26.94
CA VAL A 202 11.02 5.32 -26.75
C VAL A 202 11.89 4.50 -27.71
N ASP A 203 12.65 3.56 -27.15
CA ASP A 203 13.39 2.57 -27.91
C ASP A 203 12.43 1.49 -28.42
N LEU A 204 12.19 1.46 -29.74
CA LEU A 204 11.29 0.48 -30.36
C LEU A 204 11.87 -0.95 -30.39
N THR A 205 13.15 -1.12 -30.02
CA THR A 205 13.79 -2.44 -29.91
C THR A 205 13.69 -3.00 -28.48
N ALA A 206 13.25 -2.19 -27.52
CA ALA A 206 13.08 -2.63 -26.14
C ALA A 206 11.95 -3.69 -26.03
N ALA A 207 12.11 -4.63 -25.09
CA ALA A 207 11.17 -5.74 -24.90
C ALA A 207 9.77 -5.28 -24.48
N ASP A 208 9.63 -4.10 -23.88
CA ASP A 208 8.38 -3.49 -23.44
C ASP A 208 7.73 -2.55 -24.47
N ALA A 209 8.41 -2.26 -25.58
CA ALA A 209 7.89 -1.40 -26.65
C ALA A 209 6.50 -1.80 -27.17
N PRO A 210 6.17 -3.10 -27.40
CA PRO A 210 4.83 -3.52 -27.81
C PRO A 210 3.75 -3.20 -26.78
N TYR A 211 4.04 -3.30 -25.51
CA TYR A 211 3.11 -3.00 -24.42
C TYR A 211 2.85 -1.49 -24.31
N LEU A 212 3.91 -0.68 -24.48
CA LEU A 212 3.79 0.76 -24.53
C LEU A 212 3.01 1.23 -25.77
N ALA A 213 3.23 0.59 -26.91
CA ALA A 213 2.46 0.87 -28.13
C ALA A 213 0.96 0.62 -27.91
N TRP A 214 0.60 -0.52 -27.32
CA TRP A 214 -0.78 -0.79 -26.94
C TRP A 214 -1.36 0.25 -25.97
N ALA A 215 -0.62 0.62 -24.95
CA ALA A 215 -1.08 1.61 -23.96
C ALA A 215 -1.31 2.99 -24.61
N ALA A 216 -0.48 3.35 -25.60
CA ALA A 216 -0.61 4.57 -26.36
C ALA A 216 -1.80 4.55 -27.33
N ASP A 217 -1.96 3.48 -28.09
CA ASP A 217 -3.10 3.31 -29.05
C ASP A 217 -4.43 3.20 -28.33
N SER A 218 -4.41 2.62 -27.14
CA SER A 218 -5.57 2.51 -26.26
C SER A 218 -5.93 3.80 -25.55
N GLY A 219 -5.13 4.88 -25.71
CA GLY A 219 -5.35 6.16 -25.03
C GLY A 219 -5.05 6.14 -23.53
N ILE A 220 -4.48 5.04 -23.00
CA ILE A 220 -4.10 4.92 -21.59
C ILE A 220 -2.95 5.87 -21.26
N VAL A 221 -1.99 6.00 -22.18
CA VAL A 221 -0.88 6.96 -22.09
C VAL A 221 -0.94 7.97 -23.23
N ALA A 222 -0.60 9.22 -22.93
CA ALA A 222 -0.61 10.32 -23.91
C ALA A 222 0.77 10.96 -24.15
N GLY A 223 1.76 10.66 -23.30
CA GLY A 223 3.05 11.34 -23.32
C GLY A 223 2.99 12.75 -22.72
N TYR A 224 4.00 13.53 -23.03
CA TYR A 224 4.15 14.94 -22.64
C TYR A 224 4.04 15.84 -23.87
N ASP A 225 3.82 17.13 -23.65
CA ASP A 225 3.65 18.13 -24.72
C ASP A 225 4.91 18.28 -25.62
N ASP A 226 6.07 17.85 -25.14
CA ASP A 226 7.33 17.83 -25.88
C ASP A 226 7.51 16.59 -26.79
N GLY A 227 6.49 15.75 -26.89
CA GLY A 227 6.52 14.54 -27.71
C GLY A 227 7.26 13.37 -27.08
N THR A 228 7.62 13.47 -25.78
CA THR A 228 8.28 12.38 -25.03
C THR A 228 7.28 11.57 -24.21
N PHE A 229 7.61 10.33 -23.89
CA PHE A 229 6.90 9.48 -22.91
C PHE A 229 7.60 9.47 -21.57
N ARG A 230 8.90 9.59 -21.54
CA ARG A 230 9.79 9.46 -20.38
C ARG A 230 9.69 8.09 -19.76
N PRO A 231 10.04 7.00 -20.47
CA PRO A 231 9.86 5.61 -20.08
C PRO A 231 10.52 5.30 -18.72
N GLU A 232 11.76 5.77 -18.52
CA GLU A 232 12.56 5.52 -17.32
C GLU A 232 12.18 6.37 -16.10
N LYS A 233 11.29 7.35 -16.30
CA LYS A 233 10.87 8.18 -15.17
C LYS A 233 10.00 7.38 -14.21
N THR A 234 10.32 7.45 -12.92
CA THR A 234 9.50 6.80 -11.88
C THR A 234 8.07 7.30 -11.87
N LEU A 235 7.12 6.37 -11.73
CA LEU A 235 5.68 6.62 -11.75
C LEU A 235 5.22 7.24 -10.43
N THR A 236 4.41 8.30 -10.49
CA THR A 236 3.74 8.85 -9.31
C THR A 236 2.34 8.25 -9.11
N ARG A 237 1.82 8.34 -7.88
CA ARG A 237 0.48 7.80 -7.56
C ARG A 237 -0.63 8.46 -8.37
N GLU A 238 -0.57 9.77 -8.60
CA GLU A 238 -1.57 10.44 -9.44
C GLU A 238 -1.45 10.06 -10.92
N GLN A 239 -0.23 9.83 -11.43
CA GLN A 239 -0.02 9.35 -12.80
C GLN A 239 -0.59 7.94 -12.97
N MET A 240 -0.31 7.04 -12.05
CA MET A 240 -0.89 5.69 -12.03
C MET A 240 -2.43 5.76 -12.04
N ALA A 241 -3.02 6.59 -11.18
CA ALA A 241 -4.48 6.72 -11.10
C ALA A 241 -5.10 7.18 -12.43
N VAL A 242 -4.46 8.12 -13.12
CA VAL A 242 -4.93 8.55 -14.46
C VAL A 242 -4.84 7.42 -15.49
N MET A 243 -3.75 6.65 -15.50
CA MET A 243 -3.59 5.52 -16.40
C MET A 243 -4.65 4.44 -16.13
N LEU A 244 -4.93 4.13 -14.87
CA LEU A 244 -5.98 3.18 -14.48
C LEU A 244 -7.38 3.67 -14.85
N ALA A 245 -7.69 4.94 -14.58
CA ALA A 245 -8.98 5.52 -14.96
C ALA A 245 -9.23 5.43 -16.46
N ARG A 246 -8.22 5.74 -17.27
CA ARG A 246 -8.29 5.59 -18.74
C ARG A 246 -8.43 4.13 -19.17
N TYR A 247 -7.76 3.20 -18.48
CA TYR A 247 -7.95 1.76 -18.71
C TYR A 247 -9.41 1.35 -18.51
N TYR A 248 -10.03 1.73 -17.40
CA TYR A 248 -11.42 1.39 -17.09
C TYR A 248 -12.44 2.13 -17.97
N ALA A 249 -12.15 3.36 -18.38
CA ALA A 249 -13.02 4.13 -19.29
C ALA A 249 -13.26 3.41 -20.62
N ARG A 250 -12.32 2.57 -21.08
CA ARG A 250 -12.49 1.73 -22.30
C ARG A 250 -13.62 0.70 -22.15
N SER A 251 -13.92 0.29 -20.92
CA SER A 251 -15.04 -0.63 -20.61
C SER A 251 -16.30 0.10 -20.17
N GLY A 252 -16.35 1.43 -20.35
CA GLY A 252 -17.51 2.26 -19.97
C GLY A 252 -17.67 2.48 -18.47
N VAL A 253 -16.66 2.17 -17.67
CA VAL A 253 -16.71 2.38 -16.21
C VAL A 253 -16.53 3.87 -15.91
N THR A 254 -17.52 4.47 -15.25
CA THR A 254 -17.58 5.91 -14.90
C THR A 254 -17.78 6.16 -13.40
N THR A 255 -17.51 5.15 -12.57
CA THR A 255 -17.63 5.28 -11.11
C THR A 255 -16.69 6.38 -10.60
N GLN A 256 -17.21 7.23 -9.71
CA GLN A 256 -16.41 8.25 -9.03
C GLN A 256 -16.56 8.11 -7.52
N GLY A 257 -15.46 8.30 -6.80
CA GLY A 257 -15.40 8.34 -5.35
C GLY A 257 -15.12 9.74 -4.81
N SER A 258 -15.43 9.95 -3.55
CA SER A 258 -15.10 11.20 -2.87
C SER A 258 -13.60 11.31 -2.60
N LEU A 259 -13.03 12.49 -2.81
CA LEU A 259 -11.61 12.79 -2.55
C LEU A 259 -11.42 13.36 -1.13
N ASP A 260 -11.89 12.63 -0.13
CA ASP A 260 -11.82 13.04 1.28
C ASP A 260 -10.42 12.83 1.87
N PHE A 261 -9.38 13.23 1.12
CA PHE A 261 -7.99 13.15 1.57
C PHE A 261 -7.54 14.48 2.20
N ALA A 262 -6.78 14.38 3.29
CA ALA A 262 -6.21 15.53 3.97
C ALA A 262 -5.30 16.40 3.07
N ASP A 263 -4.80 15.82 1.99
CA ASP A 263 -3.95 16.46 0.99
C ASP A 263 -4.60 16.53 -0.40
N ALA A 264 -5.92 16.43 -0.50
CA ALA A 264 -6.63 16.46 -1.78
C ALA A 264 -6.26 17.68 -2.64
N ALA A 265 -6.02 18.83 -2.01
CA ALA A 265 -5.60 20.06 -2.70
C ALA A 265 -4.20 19.94 -3.38
N LYS A 266 -3.41 18.90 -3.06
CA LYS A 266 -2.12 18.62 -3.71
C LYS A 266 -2.24 17.75 -4.96
N ILE A 267 -3.42 17.19 -5.22
CA ILE A 267 -3.68 16.44 -6.45
C ILE A 267 -3.66 17.44 -7.61
N SER A 268 -2.86 17.15 -8.63
CA SER A 268 -2.80 17.99 -9.82
C SER A 268 -4.17 18.05 -10.51
N GLY A 269 -4.58 19.22 -11.00
CA GLY A 269 -5.90 19.39 -11.63
C GLY A 269 -6.19 18.37 -12.73
N TRP A 270 -5.19 18.01 -13.52
CA TRP A 270 -5.30 16.99 -14.58
C TRP A 270 -5.51 15.56 -14.05
N ALA A 271 -5.24 15.30 -12.76
CA ALA A 271 -5.32 13.97 -12.15
C ALA A 271 -6.58 13.78 -11.29
N VAL A 272 -7.31 14.83 -10.95
CA VAL A 272 -8.47 14.82 -10.04
C VAL A 272 -9.48 13.75 -10.45
N ASP A 273 -9.92 13.74 -11.70
CA ASP A 273 -10.91 12.77 -12.20
C ASP A 273 -10.36 11.33 -12.13
N GLY A 274 -9.09 11.15 -12.50
CA GLY A 274 -8.44 9.84 -12.46
C GLY A 274 -8.34 9.26 -11.03
N VAL A 275 -8.00 10.10 -10.07
CA VAL A 275 -7.94 9.69 -8.66
C VAL A 275 -9.35 9.39 -8.14
N SER A 276 -10.35 10.21 -8.48
CA SER A 276 -11.75 9.98 -8.09
C SER A 276 -12.29 8.64 -8.62
N VAL A 277 -12.00 8.30 -9.88
CA VAL A 277 -12.36 6.99 -10.45
C VAL A 277 -11.71 5.86 -9.67
N CYS A 278 -10.41 5.94 -9.39
CA CYS A 278 -9.69 4.88 -8.65
C CYS A 278 -10.19 4.72 -7.20
N VAL A 279 -10.60 5.81 -6.56
CA VAL A 279 -11.26 5.76 -5.22
C VAL A 279 -12.61 5.06 -5.32
N GLY A 280 -13.43 5.44 -6.29
CA GLY A 280 -14.77 4.86 -6.48
C GLY A 280 -14.73 3.35 -6.83
N LEU A 281 -13.63 2.89 -7.46
CA LEU A 281 -13.37 1.48 -7.75
C LEU A 281 -12.70 0.72 -6.58
N GLY A 282 -12.38 1.41 -5.47
CA GLY A 282 -11.67 0.79 -4.36
C GLY A 282 -10.20 0.43 -4.63
N LEU A 283 -9.63 0.87 -5.77
CA LEU A 283 -8.25 0.55 -6.16
C LEU A 283 -7.22 1.30 -5.34
N VAL A 284 -7.55 2.50 -4.89
CA VAL A 284 -6.67 3.35 -4.09
C VAL A 284 -7.39 3.81 -2.82
N GLN A 285 -6.62 3.89 -1.75
CA GLN A 285 -7.06 4.38 -0.45
C GLN A 285 -6.03 5.39 0.07
N GLY A 286 -6.43 6.23 1.03
CA GLY A 286 -5.52 7.09 1.74
C GLY A 286 -4.53 6.32 2.62
N ASP A 287 -3.45 6.97 2.99
CA ASP A 287 -2.58 6.47 4.05
C ASP A 287 -3.30 6.56 5.42
N PRO A 288 -2.75 5.99 6.51
CA PRO A 288 -3.34 6.05 7.84
C PRO A 288 -3.60 7.47 8.38
N ARG A 289 -3.06 8.49 7.72
CA ARG A 289 -3.31 9.91 8.02
C ARG A 289 -4.36 10.52 7.09
N GLY A 290 -5.07 9.68 6.33
CA GLY A 290 -6.06 10.13 5.36
C GLY A 290 -5.47 10.90 4.17
N ARG A 291 -4.18 10.69 3.80
CA ARG A 291 -3.54 11.39 2.68
C ARG A 291 -3.46 10.49 1.46
N PHE A 292 -3.68 11.04 0.28
CA PHE A 292 -3.47 10.33 -0.98
C PHE A 292 -2.00 10.28 -1.41
N LEU A 293 -1.22 11.33 -1.12
CA LEU A 293 0.18 11.48 -1.49
C LEU A 293 0.41 11.43 -3.02
N PRO A 294 -0.13 12.37 -3.78
CA PRO A 294 -0.20 12.29 -5.25
C PRO A 294 1.17 12.20 -5.93
N GLN A 295 2.18 12.86 -5.39
CA GLN A 295 3.54 12.89 -5.96
C GLN A 295 4.43 11.74 -5.48
N SER A 296 3.96 10.88 -4.58
CA SER A 296 4.76 9.75 -4.12
C SER A 296 4.97 8.74 -5.24
N ARG A 297 6.19 8.21 -5.30
CA ARG A 297 6.55 7.12 -6.21
C ARG A 297 5.96 5.81 -5.72
N LEU A 298 5.72 4.88 -6.61
CA LEU A 298 5.14 3.58 -6.30
C LEU A 298 6.18 2.47 -6.45
N THR A 299 6.18 1.54 -5.50
CA THR A 299 7.04 0.36 -5.56
C THR A 299 6.37 -0.78 -6.33
N ARG A 300 7.17 -1.76 -6.76
CA ARG A 300 6.70 -2.97 -7.43
C ARG A 300 5.65 -3.73 -6.60
N ALA A 301 5.88 -3.87 -5.30
CA ALA A 301 4.92 -4.49 -4.38
C ALA A 301 3.58 -3.72 -4.29
N GLN A 302 3.61 -2.39 -4.34
CA GLN A 302 2.39 -1.57 -4.37
C GLN A 302 1.63 -1.73 -5.69
N ILE A 303 2.32 -1.77 -6.82
CA ILE A 303 1.70 -2.01 -8.13
C ILE A 303 1.07 -3.41 -8.16
N ALA A 304 1.78 -4.44 -7.69
CA ALA A 304 1.22 -5.80 -7.60
C ALA A 304 -0.08 -5.83 -6.80
N SER A 305 -0.12 -5.16 -5.65
CA SER A 305 -1.33 -5.08 -4.81
C SER A 305 -2.50 -4.39 -5.54
N ILE A 306 -2.21 -3.43 -6.41
CA ILE A 306 -3.24 -2.74 -7.21
C ILE A 306 -3.74 -3.68 -8.32
N LEU A 307 -2.86 -4.36 -9.03
CA LEU A 307 -3.24 -5.32 -10.09
C LEU A 307 -4.11 -6.46 -9.53
N VAL A 308 -3.78 -6.98 -8.35
CA VAL A 308 -4.61 -7.99 -7.67
C VAL A 308 -5.99 -7.44 -7.34
N ARG A 309 -6.10 -6.20 -6.84
CA ARG A 309 -7.42 -5.56 -6.60
C ARG A 309 -8.21 -5.33 -7.90
N MET A 310 -7.54 -5.10 -9.01
CA MET A 310 -8.20 -4.97 -10.31
C MET A 310 -8.80 -6.28 -10.82
N ALA A 311 -8.25 -7.41 -10.36
CA ALA A 311 -8.72 -8.74 -10.74
C ALA A 311 -9.94 -9.21 -9.91
N GLY A 312 -10.27 -8.54 -8.80
CA GLY A 312 -11.41 -8.84 -7.93
C GLY A 312 -10.97 -9.58 -6.68
#